data_5997c5d58d5995d145cae0719a0bb742
#
_entry.id   5997c5d58d5995d145cae0719a0bb742
#
_cell.length_a   1.000
_cell.length_b   1.000
_cell.length_c   1.000
_cell.angle_alpha   90.00
_cell.angle_beta   90.00
_cell.angle_gamma   90.00
#
_symmetry.space_group_name_H-M   'P 1'
#
loop_
_entity.id
_entity.type
_entity.pdbx_description
1 polymer ?
#
loop_
_entity_poly.entity_id
_entity_poly.type
_entity_poly.pdbx_seq_one_letter_code
_entity_poly.pdbx_strand_id
1 'polypeptide(L)'
;LYALEKFGYGTEEVGWILTVAGVVSAVTQGTLTGPLTKRWGEAVVIKVTLLASAVSFGLLLTANTLPAILLTTGLFTLPNALLRPAVISLTSKRADTRQGVAMGLNNSFNSLGRIAGPIWAGFAFDLNYSYPYLSGAAIMFVGFLLSLVWVRQEPVPRRGAMQGAHGERQQM
;
A
#
# COMPACT_ATOMS: atom_id res chain seq x y z
N LEU A 1 -4.20 -20.61 2.47
CA LEU A 1 -4.63 -21.29 3.69
C LEU A 1 -6.09 -20.96 4.03
N TYR A 2 -6.45 -19.69 4.28
CA TYR A 2 -7.82 -19.29 4.63
C TYR A 2 -8.90 -19.77 3.64
N ALA A 3 -8.67 -19.61 2.33
CA ALA A 3 -9.60 -20.05 1.30
C ALA A 3 -9.75 -21.58 1.24
N LEU A 4 -8.66 -22.31 1.44
CA LEU A 4 -8.66 -23.77 1.52
C LEU A 4 -9.40 -24.28 2.74
N GLU A 5 -9.14 -23.70 3.91
CA GLU A 5 -9.67 -24.22 5.18
C GLU A 5 -11.13 -23.85 5.41
N LYS A 6 -11.52 -22.61 5.04
CA LYS A 6 -12.89 -22.14 5.25
C LYS A 6 -13.87 -22.62 4.16
N PHE A 7 -13.40 -22.74 2.91
CA PHE A 7 -14.27 -22.98 1.74
C PHE A 7 -13.94 -24.26 0.97
N GLY A 8 -12.86 -24.96 1.31
CA GLY A 8 -12.40 -26.14 0.57
C GLY A 8 -11.98 -25.83 -0.87
N TYR A 9 -11.57 -24.61 -1.16
CA TYR A 9 -11.18 -24.18 -2.52
C TYR A 9 -9.91 -24.89 -2.98
N GLY A 10 -9.93 -25.35 -4.23
CA GLY A 10 -8.81 -26.00 -4.87
C GLY A 10 -7.77 -25.00 -5.45
N THR A 11 -6.85 -25.53 -6.21
CA THR A 11 -5.80 -24.76 -6.86
C THR A 11 -6.34 -23.77 -7.91
N GLU A 12 -7.49 -24.08 -8.52
CA GLU A 12 -8.12 -23.24 -9.55
C GLU A 12 -8.64 -21.93 -8.93
N GLU A 13 -9.41 -22.00 -7.85
CA GLU A 13 -9.97 -20.82 -7.19
C GLU A 13 -8.86 -19.94 -6.58
N VAL A 14 -7.82 -20.55 -6.04
CA VAL A 14 -6.63 -19.83 -5.57
C VAL A 14 -5.93 -19.14 -6.77
N GLY A 15 -5.87 -19.79 -7.92
CA GLY A 15 -5.36 -19.19 -9.16
C GLY A 15 -6.14 -17.94 -9.57
N TRP A 16 -7.47 -17.97 -9.51
CA TRP A 16 -8.32 -16.80 -9.78
C TRP A 16 -8.07 -15.66 -8.80
N ILE A 17 -7.94 -15.94 -7.50
CA ILE A 17 -7.64 -14.93 -6.47
C ILE A 17 -6.30 -14.26 -6.76
N LEU A 18 -5.26 -15.03 -7.07
CA LEU A 18 -3.94 -14.49 -7.39
C LEU A 18 -3.94 -13.70 -8.71
N THR A 19 -4.71 -14.14 -9.70
CA THR A 19 -4.86 -13.44 -10.97
C THR A 19 -5.51 -12.07 -10.75
N VAL A 20 -6.61 -11.99 -10.00
CA VAL A 20 -7.27 -10.71 -9.67
C VAL A 20 -6.31 -9.80 -8.93
N ALA A 21 -5.59 -10.30 -7.92
CA ALA A 21 -4.60 -9.52 -7.19
C ALA A 21 -3.49 -9.00 -8.12
N GLY A 22 -2.97 -9.84 -9.02
CA GLY A 22 -1.94 -9.46 -9.98
C GLY A 22 -2.42 -8.40 -10.97
N VAL A 23 -3.58 -8.59 -11.58
CA VAL A 23 -4.16 -7.64 -12.55
C VAL A 23 -4.46 -6.29 -11.89
N VAL A 24 -5.15 -6.30 -10.74
CA VAL A 24 -5.45 -5.07 -10.00
C VAL A 24 -4.15 -4.34 -9.60
N SER A 25 -3.14 -5.07 -9.14
CA SER A 25 -1.84 -4.48 -8.79
C SER A 25 -1.16 -3.84 -10.00
N ALA A 26 -1.10 -4.55 -11.14
CA ALA A 26 -0.48 -4.06 -12.37
C ALA A 26 -1.19 -2.82 -12.91
N VAL A 27 -2.53 -2.85 -13.01
CA VAL A 27 -3.33 -1.71 -13.46
C VAL A 27 -3.15 -0.53 -12.52
N THR A 28 -3.25 -0.75 -11.21
CA THR A 28 -3.11 0.31 -10.21
C THR A 28 -1.74 0.99 -10.29
N GLN A 29 -0.67 0.23 -10.37
CA GLN A 29 0.69 0.77 -10.44
C GLN A 29 0.97 1.46 -11.78
N GLY A 30 0.46 0.91 -12.89
CA GLY A 30 0.65 1.48 -14.22
C GLY A 30 -0.16 2.75 -14.49
N THR A 31 -1.39 2.83 -13.98
CA THR A 31 -2.33 3.90 -14.35
C THR A 31 -2.63 4.89 -13.23
N LEU A 32 -2.77 4.43 -11.98
CA LEU A 32 -3.29 5.26 -10.88
C LEU A 32 -2.19 5.91 -10.04
N THR A 33 -1.05 5.25 -9.85
CA THR A 33 0.02 5.75 -8.97
C THR A 33 0.52 7.14 -9.36
N GLY A 34 0.84 7.33 -10.64
CA GLY A 34 1.35 8.62 -11.16
C GLY A 34 0.35 9.77 -11.02
N PRO A 35 -0.87 9.65 -11.56
CA PRO A 35 -1.89 10.68 -11.47
C PRO A 35 -2.31 11.02 -10.03
N LEU A 36 -2.50 10.01 -9.17
CA LEU A 36 -2.92 10.25 -7.79
C LEU A 36 -1.85 10.97 -6.96
N THR A 37 -0.60 10.55 -7.05
CA THR A 37 0.49 11.19 -6.33
C THR A 37 0.77 12.62 -6.83
N LYS A 38 0.59 12.87 -8.14
CA LYS A 38 0.71 14.23 -8.72
C LYS A 38 -0.43 15.15 -8.29
N ARG A 39 -1.66 14.63 -8.15
CA ARG A 39 -2.85 15.44 -7.86
C ARG A 39 -3.04 15.68 -6.37
N TRP A 40 -2.84 14.67 -5.54
CA TRP A 40 -3.13 14.72 -4.10
C TRP A 40 -1.88 14.78 -3.23
N GLY A 41 -0.71 14.52 -3.80
CA GLY A 41 0.55 14.41 -3.07
C GLY A 41 0.70 13.06 -2.36
N GLU A 42 1.95 12.67 -2.13
CA GLU A 42 2.28 11.37 -1.53
C GLU A 42 1.71 11.21 -0.12
N ALA A 43 1.72 12.27 0.67
CA ALA A 43 1.23 12.23 2.06
C ALA A 43 -0.27 11.90 2.17
N VAL A 44 -1.10 12.44 1.27
CA VAL A 44 -2.54 12.12 1.23
C VAL A 44 -2.76 10.71 0.74
N VAL A 45 -2.06 10.31 -0.33
CA VAL A 45 -2.15 8.95 -0.87
C VAL A 45 -1.80 7.93 0.21
N ILE A 46 -0.73 8.13 0.98
CA ILE A 46 -0.34 7.23 2.09
C ILE A 46 -1.47 7.14 3.14
N LYS A 47 -2.05 8.26 3.57
CA LYS A 47 -3.12 8.28 4.57
C LYS A 47 -4.37 7.53 4.08
N VAL A 48 -4.81 7.85 2.87
CA VAL A 48 -6.01 7.23 2.27
C VAL A 48 -5.80 5.73 2.06
N THR A 49 -4.61 5.32 1.58
CA THR A 49 -4.32 3.90 1.33
C THR A 49 -4.20 3.10 2.63
N LEU A 50 -3.62 3.66 3.69
CA LEU A 50 -3.56 2.99 5.01
C LEU A 50 -4.95 2.76 5.57
N LEU A 51 -5.83 3.78 5.53
CA LEU A 51 -7.21 3.64 5.98
C LEU A 51 -7.99 2.65 5.12
N ALA A 52 -7.88 2.76 3.80
CA ALA A 52 -8.54 1.84 2.87
C ALA A 52 -8.05 0.40 3.06
N SER A 53 -6.75 0.18 3.32
CA SER A 53 -6.20 -1.15 3.63
C SER A 53 -6.77 -1.70 4.93
N ALA A 54 -6.87 -0.89 5.99
CA ALA A 54 -7.45 -1.32 7.27
C ALA A 54 -8.91 -1.77 7.10
N VAL A 55 -9.72 -0.99 6.36
CA VAL A 55 -11.12 -1.35 6.05
C VAL A 55 -11.18 -2.61 5.21
N SER A 56 -10.33 -2.74 4.19
CA SER A 56 -10.31 -3.90 3.29
C SER A 56 -9.95 -5.19 4.02
N PHE A 57 -9.08 -5.15 5.03
CA PHE A 57 -8.82 -6.31 5.89
C PHE A 57 -10.08 -6.79 6.63
N GLY A 58 -10.89 -5.85 7.13
CA GLY A 58 -12.17 -6.18 7.74
C GLY A 58 -13.16 -6.78 6.74
N LEU A 59 -13.22 -6.22 5.53
CA LEU A 59 -14.11 -6.71 4.48
C LEU A 59 -13.77 -8.12 4.00
N LEU A 60 -12.48 -8.52 4.01
CA LEU A 60 -12.08 -9.89 3.67
C LEU A 60 -12.73 -10.93 4.58
N LEU A 61 -12.99 -10.62 5.84
CA LEU A 61 -13.63 -11.53 6.78
C LEU A 61 -15.13 -11.75 6.48
N THR A 62 -15.78 -10.81 5.81
CA THR A 62 -17.22 -10.88 5.47
C THR A 62 -17.50 -11.66 4.19
N ALA A 63 -16.46 -11.95 3.39
CA ALA A 63 -16.61 -12.66 2.13
C ALA A 63 -16.89 -14.15 2.38
N ASN A 64 -18.04 -14.63 1.87
CA ASN A 64 -18.51 -16.02 2.04
C ASN A 64 -18.73 -16.73 0.70
N THR A 65 -18.49 -16.07 -0.43
CA THR A 65 -18.64 -16.64 -1.77
C THR A 65 -17.41 -16.30 -2.62
N LEU A 66 -17.12 -17.09 -3.65
CA LEU A 66 -15.99 -16.85 -4.54
C LEU A 66 -16.02 -15.44 -5.17
N PRO A 67 -17.13 -14.96 -5.75
CA PRO A 67 -17.20 -13.58 -6.25
C PRO A 67 -16.93 -12.52 -5.20
N ALA A 68 -17.42 -12.72 -3.96
CA ALA A 68 -17.16 -11.79 -2.86
C ALA A 68 -15.68 -11.79 -2.47
N ILE A 69 -15.02 -12.95 -2.45
CA ILE A 69 -13.59 -13.06 -2.19
C ILE A 69 -12.77 -12.36 -3.29
N LEU A 70 -13.11 -12.56 -4.56
CA LEU A 70 -12.44 -11.90 -5.68
C LEU A 70 -12.59 -10.38 -5.59
N LEU A 71 -13.78 -9.89 -5.29
CA LEU A 71 -14.06 -8.46 -5.13
C LEU A 71 -13.28 -7.87 -3.93
N THR A 72 -13.37 -8.49 -2.76
CA THR A 72 -12.67 -8.02 -1.56
C THR A 72 -11.16 -8.10 -1.70
N THR A 73 -10.62 -9.12 -2.40
CA THR A 73 -9.20 -9.21 -2.76
C THR A 73 -8.78 -8.05 -3.66
N GLY A 74 -9.59 -7.71 -4.66
CA GLY A 74 -9.34 -6.53 -5.52
C GLY A 74 -9.33 -5.23 -4.72
N LEU A 75 -10.33 -5.04 -3.85
CA LEU A 75 -10.42 -3.87 -2.95
C LEU A 75 -9.26 -3.78 -1.96
N PHE A 76 -8.75 -4.91 -1.48
CA PHE A 76 -7.57 -4.97 -0.62
C PHE A 76 -6.28 -4.68 -1.40
N THR A 77 -6.13 -5.24 -2.59
CA THR A 77 -4.91 -5.12 -3.40
C THR A 77 -4.68 -3.70 -3.90
N LEU A 78 -5.76 -2.99 -4.27
CA LEU A 78 -5.68 -1.64 -4.83
C LEU A 78 -4.95 -0.64 -3.91
N PRO A 79 -5.36 -0.42 -2.65
CA PRO A 79 -4.65 0.50 -1.76
C PRO A 79 -3.24 0.02 -1.43
N ASN A 80 -3.01 -1.30 -1.28
CA ASN A 80 -1.68 -1.83 -1.03
C ASN A 80 -0.72 -1.62 -2.20
N ALA A 81 -1.20 -1.71 -3.44
CA ALA A 81 -0.41 -1.44 -4.64
C ALA A 81 0.03 0.03 -4.76
N LEU A 82 -0.77 0.98 -4.21
CA LEU A 82 -0.45 2.41 -4.17
C LEU A 82 0.47 2.79 -3.02
N LEU A 83 0.35 2.12 -1.88
CA LEU A 83 1.05 2.49 -0.65
C LEU A 83 2.57 2.45 -0.82
N ARG A 84 3.10 1.35 -1.35
CA ARG A 84 4.55 1.15 -1.51
C ARG A 84 5.22 2.23 -2.37
N PRO A 85 4.77 2.52 -3.60
CA PRO A 85 5.40 3.56 -4.43
C PRO A 85 5.25 4.96 -3.82
N ALA A 86 4.12 5.26 -3.13
CA ALA A 86 3.93 6.53 -2.46
C ALA A 86 4.91 6.72 -1.29
N VAL A 87 5.15 5.68 -0.48
CA VAL A 87 6.15 5.72 0.61
C VAL A 87 7.56 5.90 0.05
N ILE A 88 7.94 5.15 -0.98
CA ILE A 88 9.25 5.27 -1.64
C ILE A 88 9.45 6.67 -2.19
N SER A 89 8.46 7.23 -2.90
CA SER A 89 8.51 8.59 -3.45
C SER A 89 8.68 9.64 -2.34
N LEU A 90 7.89 9.57 -1.28
CA LEU A 90 7.98 10.50 -0.15
C LEU A 90 9.33 10.39 0.57
N THR A 91 9.82 9.17 0.81
CA THR A 91 11.11 8.93 1.45
C THR A 91 12.25 9.49 0.61
N SER A 92 12.23 9.27 -0.71
CA SER A 92 13.24 9.83 -1.63
C SER A 92 13.25 11.35 -1.62
N LYS A 93 12.07 11.98 -1.64
CA LYS A 93 11.96 13.45 -1.61
C LYS A 93 12.47 14.06 -0.31
N ARG A 94 12.30 13.38 0.82
CA ARG A 94 12.72 13.88 2.14
C ARG A 94 14.16 13.56 2.51
N ALA A 95 14.77 12.59 1.83
CA ALA A 95 16.11 12.13 2.17
C ALA A 95 17.24 13.09 1.73
N ASP A 96 16.92 14.09 0.88
CA ASP A 96 17.85 15.09 0.34
C ASP A 96 19.24 14.49 -0.02
N THR A 97 20.30 14.79 0.74
CA THR A 97 21.66 14.31 0.48
C THR A 97 21.94 12.84 0.89
N ARG A 98 21.04 12.19 1.64
CA ARG A 98 21.22 10.82 2.18
C ARG A 98 20.26 9.81 1.56
N GLN A 99 19.89 9.96 0.31
CA GLN A 99 18.93 9.09 -0.36
C GLN A 99 19.30 7.61 -0.29
N GLY A 100 20.56 7.24 -0.47
CA GLY A 100 21.02 5.85 -0.38
C GLY A 100 20.77 5.22 1.00
N VAL A 101 21.04 5.95 2.07
CA VAL A 101 20.79 5.48 3.45
C VAL A 101 19.28 5.33 3.70
N ALA A 102 18.48 6.30 3.29
CA ALA A 102 17.03 6.27 3.49
C ALA A 102 16.38 5.12 2.70
N MET A 103 16.80 4.87 1.47
CA MET A 103 16.34 3.74 0.67
C MET A 103 16.82 2.40 1.21
N GLY A 104 18.06 2.32 1.69
CA GLY A 104 18.59 1.13 2.36
C GLY A 104 17.79 0.78 3.60
N LEU A 105 17.49 1.77 4.45
CA LEU A 105 16.68 1.59 5.65
C LEU A 105 15.24 1.16 5.29
N ASN A 106 14.61 1.81 4.31
CA ASN A 106 13.27 1.42 3.83
C ASN A 106 13.24 -0.03 3.33
N ASN A 107 14.27 -0.46 2.57
CA ASN A 107 14.37 -1.85 2.10
C ASN A 107 14.61 -2.83 3.25
N SER A 108 15.40 -2.46 4.25
CA SER A 108 15.65 -3.30 5.44
C SER A 108 14.37 -3.53 6.24
N PHE A 109 13.58 -2.49 6.50
CA PHE A 109 12.27 -2.62 7.17
C PHE A 109 11.28 -3.44 6.33
N ASN A 110 11.27 -3.25 5.01
CA ASN A 110 10.42 -4.04 4.11
C ASN A 110 10.80 -5.53 4.15
N SER A 111 12.11 -5.84 4.14
CA SER A 111 12.60 -7.23 4.24
C SER A 111 12.26 -7.85 5.59
N LEU A 112 12.42 -7.10 6.68
CA LEU A 112 12.04 -7.55 8.02
C LEU A 112 10.53 -7.86 8.09
N GLY A 113 9.69 -6.99 7.53
CA GLY A 113 8.25 -7.22 7.46
C GLY A 113 7.87 -8.45 6.64
N ARG A 114 8.60 -8.73 5.55
CA ARG A 114 8.38 -9.94 4.72
C ARG A 114 8.77 -11.23 5.42
N ILE A 115 9.68 -11.19 6.40
CA ILE A 115 10.05 -12.34 7.22
C ILE A 115 9.09 -12.47 8.42
N ALA A 116 8.91 -11.40 9.17
CA ALA A 116 8.08 -11.40 10.38
C ALA A 116 6.58 -11.59 10.06
N GLY A 117 6.11 -11.05 8.93
CA GLY A 117 4.69 -11.12 8.53
C GLY A 117 4.15 -12.55 8.42
N PRO A 118 4.72 -13.42 7.58
CA PRO A 118 4.28 -14.82 7.46
C PRO A 118 4.39 -15.61 8.76
N ILE A 119 5.45 -15.38 9.55
CA ILE A 119 5.63 -16.04 10.86
C ILE A 119 4.49 -15.67 11.80
N TRP A 120 4.22 -14.36 11.94
CA TRP A 120 3.10 -13.87 12.74
C TRP A 120 1.75 -14.36 12.22
N ALA A 121 1.55 -14.29 10.90
CA ALA A 121 0.30 -14.71 10.29
C ALA A 121 0.03 -16.21 10.50
N GLY A 122 1.05 -17.07 10.39
CA GLY A 122 0.93 -18.50 10.67
C GLY A 122 0.55 -18.77 12.12
N PHE A 123 1.30 -18.18 13.08
CA PHE A 123 0.99 -18.31 14.51
C PHE A 123 -0.42 -17.80 14.87
N ALA A 124 -0.81 -16.64 14.35
CA ALA A 124 -2.13 -16.07 14.60
C ALA A 124 -3.25 -16.91 13.97
N PHE A 125 -2.98 -17.54 12.83
CA PHE A 125 -3.92 -18.42 12.13
C PHE A 125 -4.18 -19.71 12.92
N ASP A 126 -3.14 -20.28 13.52
CA ASP A 126 -3.27 -21.49 14.38
C ASP A 126 -4.16 -21.23 15.61
N LEU A 127 -4.19 -19.99 16.12
CA LEU A 127 -5.07 -19.61 17.22
C LEU A 127 -6.52 -19.37 16.76
N ASN A 128 -6.70 -18.65 15.67
CA ASN A 128 -8.00 -18.39 15.06
C ASN A 128 -7.79 -17.80 13.65
N TYR A 129 -8.52 -18.34 12.67
CA TYR A 129 -8.45 -17.93 11.27
C TYR A 129 -8.71 -16.43 11.01
N SER A 130 -9.38 -15.73 11.93
CA SER A 130 -9.68 -14.30 11.83
C SER A 130 -8.56 -13.40 12.37
N TYR A 131 -7.68 -13.91 13.23
CA TYR A 131 -6.66 -13.11 13.91
C TYR A 131 -5.64 -12.45 12.97
N PRO A 132 -5.14 -13.12 11.93
CA PRO A 132 -4.23 -12.46 10.98
C PRO A 132 -4.85 -11.23 10.32
N TYR A 133 -6.13 -11.29 9.97
CA TYR A 133 -6.85 -10.19 9.33
C TYR A 133 -7.13 -9.05 10.29
N LEU A 134 -7.56 -9.37 11.52
CA LEU A 134 -7.81 -8.35 12.56
C LEU A 134 -6.52 -7.65 12.98
N SER A 135 -5.43 -8.40 13.17
CA SER A 135 -4.13 -7.81 13.49
C SER A 135 -3.59 -6.96 12.33
N GLY A 136 -3.76 -7.41 11.08
CA GLY A 136 -3.43 -6.63 9.89
C GLY A 136 -4.23 -5.32 9.81
N ALA A 137 -5.55 -5.38 10.05
CA ALA A 137 -6.41 -4.19 10.10
C ALA A 137 -5.97 -3.23 11.21
N ALA A 138 -5.68 -3.74 12.40
CA ALA A 138 -5.21 -2.95 13.54
C ALA A 138 -3.87 -2.26 13.24
N ILE A 139 -2.89 -2.98 12.69
CA ILE A 139 -1.58 -2.43 12.31
C ILE A 139 -1.73 -1.33 11.25
N MET A 140 -2.54 -1.54 10.21
CA MET A 140 -2.79 -0.53 9.18
C MET A 140 -3.52 0.69 9.73
N PHE A 141 -4.45 0.49 10.66
CA PHE A 141 -5.15 1.59 11.33
C PHE A 141 -4.24 2.40 12.24
N VAL A 142 -3.38 1.74 13.02
CA VAL A 142 -2.33 2.42 13.82
C VAL A 142 -1.38 3.19 12.90
N GLY A 143 -0.94 2.58 11.79
CA GLY A 143 -0.14 3.26 10.77
C GLY A 143 -0.86 4.49 10.20
N PHE A 144 -2.17 4.42 9.98
CA PHE A 144 -2.98 5.57 9.57
C PHE A 144 -2.96 6.68 10.64
N LEU A 145 -3.21 6.37 11.91
CA LEU A 145 -3.18 7.35 12.99
C LEU A 145 -1.81 8.01 13.13
N LEU A 146 -0.73 7.23 13.07
CA LEU A 146 0.64 7.76 13.09
C LEU A 146 0.90 8.66 11.87
N SER A 147 0.38 8.29 10.70
CA SER A 147 0.55 9.09 9.49
C SER A 147 -0.16 10.45 9.57
N LEU A 148 -1.25 10.58 10.33
CA LEU A 148 -1.92 11.86 10.53
C LEU A 148 -1.02 12.86 11.27
N VAL A 149 -0.24 12.37 12.24
CA VAL A 149 0.64 13.21 13.08
C VAL A 149 1.98 13.50 12.37
N TRP A 150 2.60 12.47 11.77
CA TRP A 150 3.99 12.55 11.31
C TRP A 150 4.14 12.82 9.81
N VAL A 151 3.16 12.44 8.98
CA VAL A 151 3.22 12.64 7.54
C VAL A 151 2.53 13.95 7.18
N ARG A 152 3.32 15.05 7.14
CA ARG A 152 2.85 16.36 6.69
C ARG A 152 2.85 16.44 5.16
N GLN A 153 1.87 17.16 4.59
CA GLN A 153 1.88 17.50 3.18
C GLN A 153 3.00 18.50 2.90
N GLU A 154 3.87 18.20 1.94
CA GLU A 154 4.70 19.21 1.35
C GLU A 154 3.89 19.94 0.27
N PRO A 155 4.03 21.28 0.15
CA PRO A 155 3.37 22.02 -0.91
C PRO A 155 3.77 21.43 -2.26
N VAL A 156 2.80 21.04 -3.07
CA VAL A 156 3.07 20.62 -4.45
C VAL A 156 3.70 21.81 -5.16
N PRO A 157 4.93 21.72 -5.70
CA PRO A 157 5.56 22.84 -6.40
C PRO A 157 4.67 23.27 -7.55
N ARG A 158 4.17 24.48 -7.53
CA ARG A 158 3.38 25.05 -8.65
C ARG A 158 4.29 25.10 -9.87
N ARG A 159 3.94 24.42 -10.95
CA ARG A 159 4.67 24.34 -12.21
C ARG A 159 5.08 25.70 -12.80
N GLY A 160 4.52 26.82 -12.35
CA GLY A 160 4.83 28.17 -12.84
C GLY A 160 6.15 28.75 -12.34
N ALA A 161 6.71 28.26 -11.23
CA ALA A 161 7.92 28.84 -10.66
C ALA A 161 9.23 28.41 -11.38
N MET A 162 9.20 27.24 -12.06
CA MET A 162 10.39 26.74 -12.77
C MET A 162 10.57 27.35 -14.19
N GLN A 163 9.49 27.82 -14.80
CA GLN A 163 9.60 28.47 -16.14
C GLN A 163 10.16 29.87 -16.08
N GLY A 164 9.94 30.60 -14.96
CA GLY A 164 10.52 31.96 -14.78
C GLY A 164 12.03 31.94 -14.58
N ALA A 165 12.55 30.96 -13.82
CA ALA A 165 13.98 30.88 -13.52
C ALA A 165 14.88 30.44 -14.73
N HIS A 166 14.31 29.72 -15.70
CA HIS A 166 15.02 29.34 -16.91
C HIS A 166 15.05 30.48 -17.96
N GLY A 167 14.03 31.35 -17.98
CA GLY A 167 13.98 32.50 -18.87
C GLY A 167 15.00 33.58 -18.52
N GLU A 168 15.24 33.82 -17.23
CA GLU A 168 16.21 34.82 -16.78
C GLU A 168 17.69 34.43 -17.00
N ARG A 169 18.01 33.12 -16.98
CA ARG A 169 19.39 32.66 -17.25
C ARG A 169 19.78 32.62 -18.71
N GLN A 170 18.84 32.75 -19.65
CA GLN A 170 19.13 32.83 -21.08
C GLN A 170 19.27 34.26 -21.59
N GLN A 171 19.02 35.26 -20.75
CA GLN A 171 19.13 36.69 -21.09
C GLN A 171 20.38 37.39 -20.50
N MET A 172 21.26 36.64 -19.81
CA MET A 172 22.59 37.09 -19.37
C MET A 172 23.69 36.41 -20.19
#